data_266998bccd48ee8c591a3b5ab0d929f0
#
_entry.id   266998bccd48ee8c591a3b5ab0d929f0
#
_cell.length_a   1.000
_cell.length_b   1.000
_cell.length_c   1.000
_cell.angle_alpha   90.00
_cell.angle_beta   90.00
_cell.angle_gamma   90.00
#
_symmetry.space_group_name_H-M   'P 1'
#
loop_
_entity.id
_entity.type
_entity.pdbx_description
1 polymer ?
#
loop_
_entity_poly.entity_id
_entity_poly.type
_entity_poly.pdbx_seq_one_letter_code
_entity_poly.pdbx_strand_id
1 'polypeptide(L)'
;NIISGVQALFGKTGEGRKILGNRYSQFLKLTTEIIKYKKTSDNSQIAMRFMGGIGYAYGNAKVMPYSEQFYIGGANSIRAFQIRSIGPGSYHPDRKSVTAYLDQTGDIKLEANIGYRFKIAGRFLGAVFADAGNVWLLRKEEQRPGGEFRLKGLWKEIALGTGFGLRYDITYIVIRADLGVALHAPYNTGKSGYFNIRSYNFHDGLVLNLAIGYPF
;
A
#
# COMPACT_ATOMS: atom_id res chain seq x y z
N ASN A 1 22.41 5.18 3.35
CA ASN A 1 23.77 5.08 2.86
C ASN A 1 24.68 5.97 3.73
N ILE A 2 25.40 5.37 4.70
CA ILE A 2 26.18 6.06 5.73
C ILE A 2 27.25 6.99 5.09
N ILE A 3 27.86 6.57 3.98
CA ILE A 3 28.88 7.31 3.27
C ILE A 3 28.33 8.63 2.68
N SER A 4 27.12 8.62 2.14
CA SER A 4 26.51 9.83 1.60
C SER A 4 26.05 10.80 2.69
N GLY A 5 25.67 10.30 3.87
CA GLY A 5 25.33 11.11 5.04
C GLY A 5 26.55 11.86 5.59
N VAL A 6 27.70 11.21 5.71
CA VAL A 6 28.96 11.81 6.15
C VAL A 6 29.47 12.83 5.14
N GLN A 7 29.35 12.56 3.83
CA GLN A 7 29.73 13.52 2.78
C GLN A 7 28.79 14.73 2.70
N ALA A 8 27.51 14.59 3.10
CA ALA A 8 26.56 15.71 3.16
C ALA A 8 26.91 16.73 4.25
N LEU A 9 27.57 16.29 5.32
CA LEU A 9 28.05 17.16 6.41
C LEU A 9 29.28 18.01 6.04
N PHE A 10 30.05 17.61 5.01
CA PHE A 10 31.38 18.21 4.70
C PHE A 10 31.49 18.79 3.27
N GLY A 11 30.44 18.85 2.47
CA GLY A 11 30.60 19.22 1.06
C GLY A 11 29.76 20.39 0.55
N LYS A 12 30.40 21.30 -0.16
CA LYS A 12 29.77 22.42 -0.88
C LYS A 12 28.74 21.94 -1.93
N THR A 13 27.61 22.60 -1.98
CA THR A 13 26.57 22.49 -3.00
C THR A 13 27.06 23.01 -4.34
N GLY A 14 27.42 22.11 -5.23
CA GLY A 14 27.69 22.43 -6.63
C GLY A 14 27.76 21.14 -7.44
N GLU A 15 27.13 21.12 -8.59
CA GLU A 15 26.98 20.03 -9.57
C GLU A 15 26.94 18.60 -9.00
N GLY A 16 25.83 17.87 -9.23
CA GLY A 16 25.49 16.58 -8.65
C GLY A 16 26.65 15.65 -8.37
N ARG A 17 26.80 15.23 -7.11
CA ARG A 17 27.86 14.35 -6.64
C ARG A 17 27.86 13.03 -7.41
N LYS A 18 29.04 12.59 -7.83
CA LYS A 18 29.24 11.35 -8.58
C LYS A 18 30.12 10.39 -7.78
N ILE A 19 29.84 9.10 -7.86
CA ILE A 19 30.70 8.01 -7.40
C ILE A 19 31.08 7.21 -8.63
N LEU A 20 32.36 7.05 -8.91
CA LEU A 20 32.88 6.38 -10.10
C LEU A 20 32.24 6.92 -11.41
N GLY A 21 32.05 8.25 -11.50
CA GLY A 21 31.48 8.90 -12.68
C GLY A 21 29.94 8.89 -12.77
N ASN A 22 29.25 8.11 -11.96
CA ASN A 22 27.80 7.97 -11.98
C ASN A 22 27.12 8.83 -10.89
N ARG A 23 25.99 9.46 -11.24
CA ARG A 23 25.13 10.15 -10.27
C ARG A 23 24.41 9.10 -9.42
N TYR A 24 24.38 9.29 -8.10
CA TYR A 24 23.68 8.45 -7.17
C TYR A 24 22.52 9.18 -6.49
N SER A 25 21.46 8.45 -6.18
CA SER A 25 20.29 8.99 -5.47
C SER A 25 20.52 8.96 -3.98
N GLN A 26 20.18 10.06 -3.31
CA GLN A 26 20.25 10.20 -1.86
C GLN A 26 18.84 10.31 -1.32
N PHE A 27 18.48 9.44 -0.39
CA PHE A 27 17.18 9.47 0.25
C PHE A 27 17.26 8.93 1.67
N LEU A 28 16.31 9.33 2.50
CA LEU A 28 16.02 8.78 3.81
C LEU A 28 14.66 8.11 3.75
N LYS A 29 14.54 6.90 4.26
CA LYS A 29 13.28 6.16 4.33
C LYS A 29 13.10 5.64 5.75
N LEU A 30 11.98 5.99 6.35
CA LEU A 30 11.54 5.48 7.65
C LEU A 30 10.27 4.68 7.44
N THR A 31 10.22 3.48 7.99
CA THR A 31 9.04 2.62 7.98
C THR A 31 8.81 2.10 9.38
N THR A 32 7.59 2.18 9.84
CA THR A 32 7.14 1.63 11.13
C THR A 32 6.00 0.68 10.87
N GLU A 33 6.09 -0.51 11.45
CA GLU A 33 5.05 -1.52 11.39
C GLU A 33 4.74 -2.00 12.81
N ILE A 34 3.47 -2.05 13.15
CA ILE A 34 2.97 -2.54 14.43
C ILE A 34 1.97 -3.65 14.14
N ILE A 35 2.25 -4.85 14.62
CA ILE A 35 1.38 -6.01 14.48
C ILE A 35 0.93 -6.45 15.87
N LYS A 36 -0.36 -6.69 16.03
CA LYS A 36 -0.94 -7.18 17.28
C LYS A 36 -1.89 -8.34 17.00
N TYR A 37 -1.71 -9.41 17.73
CA TYR A 37 -2.62 -10.56 17.73
C TYR A 37 -3.37 -10.63 19.06
N LYS A 38 -4.68 -10.89 18.97
CA LYS A 38 -5.53 -11.11 20.15
C LYS A 38 -6.30 -12.41 19.97
N LYS A 39 -5.99 -13.42 20.77
CA LYS A 39 -6.76 -14.65 20.83
C LYS A 39 -8.16 -14.33 21.36
N THR A 40 -9.19 -14.72 20.62
CA THR A 40 -10.59 -14.50 20.97
C THR A 40 -11.21 -15.77 21.55
N SER A 41 -10.81 -16.93 21.03
CA SER A 41 -11.14 -18.24 21.56
C SER A 41 -10.01 -19.22 21.20
N ASP A 42 -10.13 -20.51 21.59
CA ASP A 42 -9.13 -21.52 21.21
C ASP A 42 -9.06 -21.73 19.69
N ASN A 43 -10.12 -21.42 18.98
CA ASN A 43 -10.25 -21.63 17.55
C ASN A 43 -10.32 -20.31 16.75
N SER A 44 -10.08 -19.15 17.39
CA SER A 44 -10.19 -17.87 16.70
C SER A 44 -9.28 -16.78 17.26
N GLN A 45 -8.83 -15.89 16.39
CA GLN A 45 -7.99 -14.74 16.74
C GLN A 45 -8.27 -13.52 15.86
N ILE A 46 -8.04 -12.35 16.43
CA ILE A 46 -7.98 -11.09 15.70
C ILE A 46 -6.51 -10.76 15.46
N ALA A 47 -6.17 -10.47 14.23
CA ALA A 47 -4.88 -9.94 13.82
C ALA A 47 -5.07 -8.51 13.34
N MET A 48 -4.25 -7.59 13.83
CA MET A 48 -4.26 -6.17 13.47
C MET A 48 -2.86 -5.77 13.04
N ARG A 49 -2.77 -4.97 11.98
CA ARG A 49 -1.53 -4.36 11.52
C ARG A 49 -1.75 -2.89 11.25
N PHE A 50 -0.79 -2.08 11.65
CA PHE A 50 -0.66 -0.69 11.22
C PHE A 50 0.73 -0.50 10.63
N MET A 51 0.80 0.11 9.47
CA MET A 51 2.05 0.45 8.81
C MET A 51 2.04 1.92 8.42
N GLY A 52 3.08 2.64 8.83
CA GLY A 52 3.38 4.00 8.43
C GLY A 52 4.76 4.08 7.79
N GLY A 53 4.90 4.88 6.75
CA GLY A 53 6.18 5.10 6.10
C GLY A 53 6.31 6.49 5.53
N ILE A 54 7.54 7.03 5.58
CA ILE A 54 7.90 8.29 4.94
C ILE A 54 9.27 8.15 4.30
N GLY A 55 9.38 8.63 3.07
CA GLY A 55 10.61 8.67 2.31
C GLY A 55 10.89 10.09 1.84
N TYR A 56 12.12 10.56 1.96
CA TYR A 56 12.54 11.89 1.56
C TYR A 56 13.79 11.85 0.72
N ALA A 57 13.69 12.29 -0.54
CA ALA A 57 14.83 12.42 -1.43
C ALA A 57 15.49 13.78 -1.24
N TYR A 58 16.83 13.79 -1.19
CA TYR A 58 17.65 15.00 -0.99
C TYR A 58 18.93 14.96 -1.85
N GLY A 59 19.67 16.04 -1.84
CA GLY A 59 20.95 16.14 -2.56
C GLY A 59 20.77 16.04 -4.07
N ASN A 60 21.33 15.01 -4.69
CA ASN A 60 21.28 14.80 -6.14
C ASN A 60 19.90 14.36 -6.65
N ALA A 61 19.06 13.81 -5.78
CA ALA A 61 17.76 13.27 -6.16
C ALA A 61 16.64 14.22 -5.72
N LYS A 62 15.75 14.54 -6.64
CA LYS A 62 14.49 15.27 -6.35
C LYS A 62 13.35 14.34 -6.00
N VAL A 63 13.41 13.08 -6.47
CA VAL A 63 12.40 12.04 -6.30
C VAL A 63 13.11 10.78 -5.81
N MET A 64 12.44 10.00 -4.99
CA MET A 64 12.97 8.70 -4.56
C MET A 64 13.08 7.73 -5.74
N PRO A 65 14.09 6.83 -5.74
CA PRO A 65 14.13 5.74 -6.71
C PRO A 65 12.83 4.95 -6.69
N TYR A 66 12.33 4.59 -7.86
CA TYR A 66 11.06 3.87 -8.03
C TYR A 66 10.96 2.59 -7.17
N SER A 67 12.06 1.84 -7.07
CA SER A 67 12.15 0.64 -6.24
C SER A 67 11.94 0.89 -4.75
N GLU A 68 12.19 2.12 -4.30
CA GLU A 68 12.12 2.52 -2.89
C GLU A 68 10.84 3.29 -2.55
N GLN A 69 10.08 3.71 -3.54
CA GLN A 69 8.79 4.37 -3.33
C GLN A 69 7.78 3.39 -2.72
N PHE A 70 6.89 3.94 -1.90
CA PHE A 70 5.81 3.17 -1.31
C PHE A 70 4.68 2.93 -2.32
N TYR A 71 4.02 1.81 -2.18
CA TYR A 71 2.80 1.46 -2.91
C TYR A 71 1.86 0.67 -1.99
N ILE A 72 0.59 0.56 -2.41
CA ILE A 72 -0.44 -0.24 -1.73
C ILE A 72 -1.19 -1.12 -2.73
N GLY A 73 -2.03 -2.00 -2.16
CA GLY A 73 -2.77 -3.02 -2.90
C GLY A 73 -2.09 -4.38 -2.95
N GLY A 74 -2.85 -5.38 -3.33
CA GLY A 74 -2.43 -6.78 -3.40
C GLY A 74 -2.59 -7.56 -2.11
N ALA A 75 -2.23 -8.83 -2.18
CA ALA A 75 -2.52 -9.85 -1.17
C ALA A 75 -2.02 -9.55 0.25
N ASN A 76 -0.95 -8.78 0.41
CA ASN A 76 -0.33 -8.46 1.70
C ASN A 76 -0.50 -6.98 2.11
N SER A 77 -1.40 -6.26 1.44
CA SER A 77 -1.71 -4.86 1.70
C SER A 77 -3.22 -4.67 1.73
N ILE A 78 -3.80 -3.80 0.91
CA ILE A 78 -5.25 -3.62 0.79
C ILE A 78 -5.78 -4.63 -0.22
N ARG A 79 -6.30 -5.75 0.26
CA ARG A 79 -6.65 -6.94 -0.53
C ARG A 79 -7.78 -6.75 -1.54
N ALA A 80 -8.55 -5.68 -1.37
CA ALA A 80 -9.64 -5.32 -2.28
C ALA A 80 -9.16 -4.58 -3.56
N PHE A 81 -7.88 -4.29 -3.67
CA PHE A 81 -7.30 -3.58 -4.79
C PHE A 81 -6.06 -4.31 -5.32
N GLN A 82 -5.86 -4.22 -6.64
CA GLN A 82 -4.66 -4.77 -7.26
C GLN A 82 -3.41 -4.03 -6.77
N ILE A 83 -2.27 -4.69 -6.86
CA ILE A 83 -0.99 -4.07 -6.52
C ILE A 83 -0.76 -2.82 -7.36
N ARG A 84 -0.36 -1.72 -6.72
CA ARG A 84 -0.12 -0.43 -7.39
C ARG A 84 -1.31 0.08 -8.19
N SER A 85 -2.52 -0.06 -7.68
CA SER A 85 -3.72 0.45 -8.34
C SER A 85 -4.39 1.61 -7.61
N ILE A 86 -3.78 2.08 -6.50
CA ILE A 86 -4.30 3.14 -5.65
C ILE A 86 -3.21 4.17 -5.36
N GLY A 87 -3.60 5.44 -5.38
CA GLY A 87 -2.75 6.58 -5.07
C GLY A 87 -1.87 7.05 -6.22
N PRO A 88 -1.01 8.02 -5.98
CA PRO A 88 -0.90 8.80 -4.74
C PRO A 88 -2.11 9.72 -4.52
N GLY A 89 -2.55 9.84 -3.27
CA GLY A 89 -3.70 10.66 -2.90
C GLY A 89 -4.97 10.30 -3.68
N SER A 90 -5.59 11.29 -4.30
CA SER A 90 -6.75 11.11 -5.19
C SER A 90 -6.40 10.94 -6.67
N TYR A 91 -5.10 10.91 -7.01
CA TYR A 91 -4.66 10.71 -8.38
C TYR A 91 -5.06 9.33 -8.90
N HIS A 92 -5.61 9.31 -10.10
CA HIS A 92 -5.94 8.09 -10.82
C HIS A 92 -5.55 8.26 -12.30
N PRO A 93 -4.57 7.50 -12.80
CA PRO A 93 -4.15 7.60 -14.19
C PRO A 93 -5.24 7.08 -15.13
N ASP A 94 -5.25 7.58 -16.36
CA ASP A 94 -6.13 7.03 -17.39
C ASP A 94 -5.75 5.56 -17.65
N ARG A 95 -6.71 4.65 -17.55
CA ARG A 95 -6.51 3.19 -17.73
C ARG A 95 -5.88 2.79 -19.07
N LYS A 96 -5.88 3.70 -20.05
CA LYS A 96 -5.25 3.48 -21.37
C LYS A 96 -3.74 3.69 -21.36
N SER A 97 -3.18 4.28 -20.29
CA SER A 97 -1.75 4.50 -20.20
C SER A 97 -1.02 3.22 -19.82
N VAL A 98 -0.05 2.83 -20.64
CA VAL A 98 0.83 1.66 -20.39
C VAL A 98 1.69 1.86 -19.13
N THR A 99 1.90 3.11 -18.71
CA THR A 99 2.70 3.50 -17.52
C THR A 99 1.86 3.67 -16.25
N ALA A 100 0.55 3.43 -16.32
CA ALA A 100 -0.37 3.67 -15.20
C ALA A 100 0.09 3.05 -13.87
N TYR A 101 0.68 1.85 -13.89
CA TYR A 101 1.18 1.18 -12.68
C TYR A 101 2.45 1.82 -12.10
N LEU A 102 3.25 2.48 -12.93
CA LEU A 102 4.50 3.11 -12.51
C LEU A 102 4.22 4.40 -11.74
N ASP A 103 3.11 5.06 -12.05
CA ASP A 103 2.76 6.35 -11.48
C ASP A 103 2.05 6.23 -10.12
N GLN A 104 1.56 5.03 -9.76
CA GLN A 104 0.80 4.82 -8.53
C GLN A 104 1.70 4.42 -7.35
N THR A 105 2.64 5.28 -7.05
CA THR A 105 3.59 5.18 -5.94
C THR A 105 3.66 6.51 -5.19
N GLY A 106 4.18 6.50 -3.97
CA GLY A 106 4.27 7.70 -3.14
C GLY A 106 5.47 7.72 -2.21
N ASP A 107 5.68 8.88 -1.59
CA ASP A 107 6.73 9.12 -0.60
C ASP A 107 6.24 8.86 0.83
N ILE A 108 4.91 8.91 1.05
CA ILE A 108 4.27 8.64 2.33
C ILE A 108 3.33 7.45 2.16
N LYS A 109 3.28 6.57 3.15
CA LYS A 109 2.36 5.43 3.23
C LYS A 109 1.68 5.40 4.58
N LEU A 110 0.35 5.20 4.58
CA LEU A 110 -0.41 4.81 5.76
C LEU A 110 -1.28 3.62 5.38
N GLU A 111 -1.23 2.58 6.20
CA GLU A 111 -2.00 1.36 5.99
C GLU A 111 -2.43 0.76 7.34
N ALA A 112 -3.67 0.34 7.41
CA ALA A 112 -4.23 -0.36 8.55
C ALA A 112 -5.02 -1.58 8.07
N ASN A 113 -4.79 -2.70 8.71
CA ASN A 113 -5.43 -3.97 8.39
C ASN A 113 -5.95 -4.62 9.66
N ILE A 114 -7.13 -5.19 9.58
CA ILE A 114 -7.71 -6.02 10.64
C ILE A 114 -8.27 -7.29 10.01
N GLY A 115 -8.07 -8.42 10.66
CA GLY A 115 -8.60 -9.70 10.23
C GLY A 115 -9.03 -10.55 11.41
N TYR A 116 -10.23 -11.08 11.34
CA TYR A 116 -10.73 -12.11 12.24
C TYR A 116 -10.55 -13.47 11.58
N ARG A 117 -9.75 -14.33 12.18
CA ARG A 117 -9.40 -15.67 11.69
C ARG A 117 -10.05 -16.70 12.60
N PHE A 118 -10.68 -17.71 12.02
CA PHE A 118 -11.36 -18.77 12.78
C PHE A 118 -11.23 -20.12 12.10
N LYS A 119 -11.22 -21.18 12.90
CA LYS A 119 -11.18 -22.54 12.41
C LYS A 119 -12.56 -22.95 11.89
N ILE A 120 -12.61 -23.51 10.69
CA ILE A 120 -13.85 -24.06 10.11
C ILE A 120 -13.93 -25.56 10.43
N ALA A 121 -13.02 -26.36 9.91
CA ALA A 121 -12.94 -27.79 10.15
C ALA A 121 -11.58 -28.34 9.76
N GLY A 122 -11.05 -29.28 10.51
CA GLY A 122 -9.76 -29.93 10.20
C GLY A 122 -8.65 -28.90 10.01
N ARG A 123 -8.12 -28.80 8.80
CA ARG A 123 -7.06 -27.88 8.38
C ARG A 123 -7.56 -26.61 7.69
N PHE A 124 -8.89 -26.43 7.56
CA PHE A 124 -9.50 -25.28 6.95
C PHE A 124 -9.76 -24.17 7.97
N LEU A 125 -9.29 -22.95 7.63
CA LEU A 125 -9.54 -21.74 8.41
C LEU A 125 -10.23 -20.71 7.53
N GLY A 126 -11.19 -20.00 8.11
CA GLY A 126 -11.83 -18.85 7.51
C GLY A 126 -11.21 -17.55 8.01
N ALA A 127 -11.36 -16.48 7.25
CA ALA A 127 -11.12 -15.14 7.76
C ALA A 127 -12.09 -14.14 7.14
N VAL A 128 -12.43 -13.14 7.93
CA VAL A 128 -13.08 -11.90 7.47
C VAL A 128 -12.12 -10.77 7.77
N PHE A 129 -12.05 -9.78 6.89
CA PHE A 129 -11.06 -8.72 7.03
C PHE A 129 -11.58 -7.36 6.56
N ALA A 130 -10.92 -6.32 7.04
CA ALA A 130 -11.04 -4.96 6.54
C ALA A 130 -9.65 -4.33 6.44
N ASP A 131 -9.41 -3.63 5.34
CA ASP A 131 -8.15 -2.98 5.01
C ASP A 131 -8.42 -1.53 4.65
N ALA A 132 -7.53 -0.63 5.09
CA ALA A 132 -7.60 0.80 4.82
C ALA A 132 -6.21 1.37 4.57
N GLY A 133 -6.07 2.34 3.68
CA GLY A 133 -4.81 3.02 3.48
C GLY A 133 -4.70 3.79 2.17
N ASN A 134 -3.60 4.50 2.02
CA ASN A 134 -3.20 5.15 0.77
C ASN A 134 -1.69 5.46 0.81
N VAL A 135 -1.18 5.93 -0.33
CA VAL A 135 0.14 6.55 -0.45
C VAL A 135 -0.03 7.99 -0.93
N TRP A 136 0.94 8.85 -0.64
CA TRP A 136 0.93 10.25 -1.03
C TRP A 136 2.34 10.72 -1.40
N LEU A 137 2.40 11.81 -2.16
CA LEU A 137 3.63 12.52 -2.45
C LEU A 137 3.90 13.58 -1.36
N LEU A 138 5.16 13.78 -1.03
CA LEU A 138 5.59 14.86 -0.15
C LEU A 138 5.55 16.23 -0.85
N ARG A 139 5.71 16.23 -2.18
CA ARG A 139 5.77 17.44 -2.99
C ARG A 139 4.69 17.41 -4.06
N LYS A 140 4.17 18.60 -4.37
CA LYS A 140 3.23 18.74 -5.49
C LYS A 140 3.93 18.39 -6.80
N GLU A 141 3.28 17.57 -7.61
CA GLU A 141 3.73 17.14 -8.91
C GLU A 141 2.63 17.40 -9.96
N GLU A 142 2.99 18.10 -11.02
CA GLU A 142 2.00 18.49 -12.06
C GLU A 142 1.46 17.28 -12.83
N GLN A 143 2.28 16.25 -12.98
CA GLN A 143 1.89 15.02 -13.68
C GLN A 143 0.95 14.13 -12.86
N ARG A 144 0.90 14.32 -11.52
CA ARG A 144 0.06 13.54 -10.60
C ARG A 144 -0.80 14.47 -9.73
N PRO A 145 -1.76 15.19 -10.33
CA PRO A 145 -2.60 16.15 -9.61
C PRO A 145 -3.43 15.44 -8.54
N GLY A 146 -3.51 16.02 -7.34
CA GLY A 146 -4.19 15.40 -6.20
C GLY A 146 -3.37 14.33 -5.46
N GLY A 147 -2.11 14.09 -5.87
CA GLY A 147 -1.22 13.12 -5.22
C GLY A 147 -0.54 13.62 -3.95
N GLU A 148 -0.54 14.91 -3.69
CA GLU A 148 0.13 15.56 -2.57
C GLU A 148 -0.57 15.28 -1.23
N PHE A 149 0.21 15.01 -0.18
CA PHE A 149 -0.31 14.80 1.16
C PHE A 149 -0.90 16.08 1.74
N ARG A 150 -2.16 16.02 2.15
CA ARG A 150 -2.89 17.10 2.81
C ARG A 150 -3.69 16.58 3.98
N LEU A 151 -3.50 17.14 5.16
CA LEU A 151 -4.28 16.76 6.34
C LEU A 151 -5.77 17.04 6.16
N LYS A 152 -6.10 18.14 5.48
CA LYS A 152 -7.49 18.50 5.18
C LYS A 152 -8.01 17.62 4.05
N GLY A 153 -8.94 16.73 4.38
CA GLY A 153 -9.54 15.81 3.41
C GLY A 153 -8.89 14.43 3.36
N LEU A 154 -7.92 14.14 4.21
CA LEU A 154 -7.25 12.84 4.29
C LEU A 154 -8.21 11.64 4.26
N TRP A 155 -9.32 11.73 4.99
CA TRP A 155 -10.33 10.68 5.05
C TRP A 155 -11.03 10.37 3.72
N LYS A 156 -11.09 11.35 2.82
CA LYS A 156 -11.65 11.17 1.47
C LYS A 156 -10.66 10.46 0.52
N GLU A 157 -9.41 10.45 0.90
CA GLU A 157 -8.32 9.85 0.11
C GLU A 157 -7.94 8.45 0.62
N ILE A 158 -8.55 7.95 1.72
CA ILE A 158 -8.31 6.60 2.21
C ILE A 158 -9.08 5.60 1.37
N ALA A 159 -8.38 4.66 0.74
CA ALA A 159 -8.99 3.48 0.14
C ALA A 159 -9.47 2.53 1.25
N LEU A 160 -10.67 1.98 1.11
CA LEU A 160 -11.27 1.03 2.03
C LEU A 160 -11.64 -0.25 1.29
N GLY A 161 -11.31 -1.37 1.87
CA GLY A 161 -11.71 -2.67 1.37
C GLY A 161 -12.08 -3.63 2.49
N THR A 162 -12.90 -4.59 2.16
CA THR A 162 -13.27 -5.70 3.04
C THR A 162 -13.23 -7.00 2.26
N GLY A 163 -13.47 -8.10 2.91
CA GLY A 163 -13.55 -9.38 2.23
C GLY A 163 -13.52 -10.57 3.16
N PHE A 164 -13.54 -11.72 2.54
CA PHE A 164 -13.39 -12.99 3.23
C PHE A 164 -12.34 -13.84 2.53
N GLY A 165 -11.80 -14.80 3.26
CA GLY A 165 -10.81 -15.68 2.70
C GLY A 165 -10.81 -17.05 3.34
N LEU A 166 -10.38 -18.03 2.55
CA LEU A 166 -10.18 -19.39 2.95
C LEU A 166 -8.67 -19.68 3.07
N ARG A 167 -8.29 -20.40 4.09
CA ARG A 167 -6.91 -20.85 4.33
C ARG A 167 -6.90 -22.35 4.48
N TYR A 168 -5.88 -22.97 3.93
CA TYR A 168 -5.59 -24.38 4.12
C TYR A 168 -4.20 -24.54 4.73
N ASP A 169 -4.15 -25.04 5.96
CA ASP A 169 -2.93 -25.20 6.74
C ASP A 169 -2.35 -26.60 6.53
N ILE A 170 -1.17 -26.64 5.88
CA ILE A 170 -0.43 -27.89 5.61
C ILE A 170 0.68 -28.11 6.67
N THR A 171 0.60 -27.45 7.83
CA THR A 171 1.58 -27.51 8.92
C THR A 171 2.83 -26.66 8.68
N TYR A 172 3.43 -26.73 7.52
CA TYR A 172 4.62 -25.93 7.13
C TYR A 172 4.28 -24.74 6.22
N ILE A 173 3.16 -24.82 5.52
CA ILE A 173 2.74 -23.85 4.52
C ILE A 173 1.24 -23.63 4.69
N VAL A 174 0.84 -22.37 4.67
CA VAL A 174 -0.58 -21.97 4.61
C VAL A 174 -0.86 -21.45 3.21
N ILE A 175 -1.74 -22.11 2.48
CA ILE A 175 -2.27 -21.63 1.21
C ILE A 175 -3.51 -20.82 1.52
N ARG A 176 -3.64 -19.64 0.94
CA ARG A 176 -4.81 -18.80 1.12
C ARG A 176 -5.40 -18.28 -0.19
N ALA A 177 -6.71 -18.14 -0.19
CA ALA A 177 -7.49 -17.47 -1.20
C ALA A 177 -8.33 -16.39 -0.52
N ASP A 178 -8.08 -15.13 -0.82
CA ASP A 178 -8.79 -13.98 -0.28
C ASP A 178 -9.60 -13.30 -1.39
N LEU A 179 -10.91 -13.18 -1.21
CA LEU A 179 -11.77 -12.37 -2.06
C LEU A 179 -11.98 -11.01 -1.41
N GLY A 180 -11.37 -10.00 -1.99
CA GLY A 180 -11.47 -8.62 -1.56
C GLY A 180 -12.58 -7.87 -2.30
N VAL A 181 -13.28 -7.02 -1.56
CA VAL A 181 -14.39 -6.19 -2.03
C VAL A 181 -14.04 -4.74 -1.74
N ALA A 182 -13.90 -3.92 -2.78
CA ALA A 182 -13.62 -2.50 -2.65
C ALA A 182 -14.88 -1.76 -2.15
N LEU A 183 -14.74 -1.01 -1.06
CA LEU A 183 -15.82 -0.19 -0.48
C LEU A 183 -15.67 1.28 -0.87
N HIS A 184 -14.45 1.80 -0.82
CA HIS A 184 -14.15 3.19 -1.16
C HIS A 184 -12.80 3.29 -1.88
N ALA A 185 -12.76 4.02 -2.98
CA ALA A 185 -11.53 4.40 -3.68
C ALA A 185 -11.27 5.90 -3.52
N PRO A 186 -10.00 6.35 -3.47
CA PRO A 186 -9.67 7.76 -3.27
C PRO A 186 -9.93 8.65 -4.49
N TYR A 187 -10.41 8.09 -5.58
CA TYR A 187 -10.73 8.77 -6.83
C TYR A 187 -12.23 8.67 -7.16
N ASN A 188 -12.68 9.48 -8.11
CA ASN A 188 -14.08 9.50 -8.52
C ASN A 188 -14.46 8.21 -9.26
N THR A 189 -15.38 7.45 -8.68
CA THR A 189 -15.97 6.23 -9.26
C THR A 189 -17.36 6.47 -9.86
N GLY A 190 -17.72 7.73 -10.12
CA GLY A 190 -19.09 8.13 -10.50
C GLY A 190 -20.03 8.36 -9.31
N LYS A 191 -19.62 7.98 -8.07
CA LYS A 191 -20.38 8.13 -6.83
C LYS A 191 -19.47 8.52 -5.65
N SER A 192 -18.74 9.61 -5.77
CA SER A 192 -17.87 10.14 -4.70
C SER A 192 -16.88 9.12 -4.11
N GLY A 193 -16.34 8.21 -4.93
CA GLY A 193 -15.38 7.19 -4.51
C GLY A 193 -16.01 5.91 -3.94
N TYR A 194 -17.29 5.89 -3.60
CA TYR A 194 -17.94 4.68 -3.08
C TYR A 194 -18.41 3.77 -4.21
N PHE A 195 -18.17 2.47 -4.03
CA PHE A 195 -18.65 1.44 -4.94
C PHE A 195 -20.10 1.07 -4.62
N ASN A 196 -20.92 0.87 -5.66
CA ASN A 196 -22.28 0.41 -5.50
C ASN A 196 -22.33 -1.12 -5.53
N ILE A 197 -22.72 -1.75 -4.44
CA ILE A 197 -22.82 -3.22 -4.30
C ILE A 197 -23.72 -3.86 -5.38
N ARG A 198 -24.70 -3.13 -5.91
CA ARG A 198 -25.61 -3.65 -6.95
C ARG A 198 -25.01 -3.65 -8.37
N SER A 199 -23.94 -2.94 -8.61
CA SER A 199 -23.26 -2.83 -9.91
C SER A 199 -21.81 -3.34 -9.88
N TYR A 200 -21.48 -4.24 -8.95
CA TYR A 200 -20.17 -4.86 -8.91
C TYR A 200 -19.94 -5.71 -10.15
N ASN A 201 -19.09 -5.25 -11.03
CA ASN A 201 -18.42 -6.09 -11.99
C ASN A 201 -17.17 -6.67 -11.34
N PHE A 202 -16.86 -7.95 -11.59
CA PHE A 202 -15.64 -8.60 -11.13
C PHE A 202 -14.36 -7.81 -11.49
N HIS A 203 -14.42 -7.01 -12.54
CA HIS A 203 -13.31 -6.16 -12.97
C HIS A 203 -13.08 -4.91 -12.13
N ASP A 204 -14.08 -4.36 -11.49
CA ASP A 204 -14.00 -3.01 -10.93
C ASP A 204 -14.01 -2.95 -9.40
N GLY A 205 -14.49 -3.97 -8.72
CA GLY A 205 -14.63 -3.94 -7.26
C GLY A 205 -14.35 -5.25 -6.53
N LEU A 206 -14.05 -6.34 -7.26
CA LEU A 206 -13.72 -7.63 -6.68
C LEU A 206 -12.31 -8.04 -7.09
N VAL A 207 -11.51 -8.45 -6.13
CA VAL A 207 -10.13 -8.93 -6.35
C VAL A 207 -9.95 -10.27 -5.66
N LEU A 208 -9.61 -11.30 -6.42
CA LEU A 208 -9.20 -12.59 -5.89
C LEU A 208 -7.67 -12.61 -5.74
N ASN A 209 -7.20 -12.81 -4.53
CA ASN A 209 -5.78 -12.98 -4.22
C ASN A 209 -5.50 -14.42 -3.82
N LEU A 210 -4.57 -15.05 -4.52
CA LEU A 210 -3.97 -16.32 -4.12
C LEU A 210 -2.58 -16.06 -3.54
N ALA A 211 -2.28 -16.59 -2.39
CA ALA A 211 -0.99 -16.37 -1.73
C ALA A 211 -0.60 -17.51 -0.80
N ILE A 212 0.67 -17.54 -0.43
CA ILE A 212 1.25 -18.46 0.53
C ILE A 212 1.60 -17.68 1.80
N GLY A 213 1.28 -18.24 2.95
CA GLY A 213 1.46 -17.61 4.26
C GLY A 213 0.31 -16.71 4.68
N TYR A 214 0.45 -16.11 5.87
CA TYR A 214 -0.49 -15.09 6.36
C TYR A 214 -0.12 -13.71 5.79
N PRO A 215 -1.08 -12.78 5.65
CA PRO A 215 -0.79 -11.45 5.10
C PRO A 215 0.07 -10.60 6.04
N PHE A 216 0.03 -10.88 7.34
CA PHE A 216 0.82 -10.29 8.42
C PHE A 216 0.67 -11.15 9.67
#